data_f40c9dd9cc6d5e2b38942be1520454ac
#
_entry.id   f40c9dd9cc6d5e2b38942be1520454ac
#
_cell.length_a   1.000
_cell.length_b   1.000
_cell.length_c   1.000
_cell.angle_alpha   90.00
_cell.angle_beta   90.00
_cell.angle_gamma   90.00
#
_symmetry.space_group_name_H-M   'P 1'
#
loop_
_entity.id
_entity.type
_entity.pdbx_description
1 polymer ?
#
loop_
_entity_poly.entity_id
_entity_poly.type
_entity_poly.pdbx_seq_one_letter_code
_entity_poly.pdbx_strand_id
1 'polypeptide(L)'
;MRICYEWNGDGNPVLVKRAMEAVVQSGGNVKFDLKAFDPNIHKALTGLDNKAILRNFQDVYYGFWERRKHLPVLAATTLLVTGYVDEVEVGKIAEFIGSLNEEIPYSLLVFHPDFMMKDLPITPRTQVAACLKEAKKHLKNVHVGNLHLRLYQS
;
A
#
# COMPACT_ATOMS: atom_id res chain seq x y z
N MET A 1 -16.79 -5.39 -18.20
CA MET A 1 -16.56 -4.51 -17.02
C MET A 1 -15.43 -5.10 -16.19
N ARG A 2 -14.44 -4.28 -15.77
CA ARG A 2 -13.35 -4.73 -14.89
C ARG A 2 -13.70 -4.42 -13.45
N ILE A 3 -13.42 -5.35 -12.53
CA ILE A 3 -13.60 -5.18 -11.09
C ILE A 3 -12.24 -4.88 -10.48
N CYS A 4 -12.04 -3.66 -9.98
CA CYS A 4 -10.82 -3.27 -9.27
C CYS A 4 -11.20 -2.89 -7.84
N TYR A 5 -10.44 -3.38 -6.86
CA TYR A 5 -10.61 -3.00 -5.46
C TYR A 5 -9.41 -2.16 -4.99
N GLU A 6 -9.72 -1.08 -4.31
CA GLU A 6 -8.82 -0.43 -3.35
C GLU A 6 -9.30 -0.82 -1.96
N TRP A 7 -8.42 -1.43 -1.18
CA TRP A 7 -8.84 -2.17 -0.02
C TRP A 7 -7.85 -2.10 1.13
N ASN A 8 -8.32 -1.95 2.35
CA ASN A 8 -7.49 -2.03 3.54
C ASN A 8 -6.93 -3.44 3.79
N GLY A 9 -7.50 -4.45 3.15
CA GLY A 9 -7.02 -5.84 3.27
C GLY A 9 -7.44 -6.56 4.56
N ASP A 10 -8.12 -5.89 5.48
CA ASP A 10 -8.64 -6.48 6.72
C ASP A 10 -9.99 -7.14 6.46
N GLY A 11 -9.95 -8.37 5.98
CA GLY A 11 -11.15 -9.12 5.64
C GLY A 11 -11.02 -10.60 6.03
N ASN A 12 -12.19 -11.25 6.14
CA ASN A 12 -12.23 -12.70 6.28
C ASN A 12 -11.58 -13.36 5.06
N PRO A 13 -10.60 -14.28 5.23
CA PRO A 13 -9.86 -14.90 4.12
C PRO A 13 -10.75 -15.54 3.05
N VAL A 14 -11.91 -16.08 3.42
CA VAL A 14 -12.88 -16.67 2.46
C VAL A 14 -13.47 -15.59 1.56
N LEU A 15 -13.82 -14.43 2.12
CA LEU A 15 -14.35 -13.30 1.35
C LEU A 15 -13.25 -12.68 0.47
N VAL A 16 -12.03 -12.56 1.00
CA VAL A 16 -10.86 -12.11 0.23
C VAL A 16 -10.67 -12.98 -1.00
N LYS A 17 -10.67 -14.30 -0.83
CA LYS A 17 -10.53 -15.24 -1.93
C LYS A 17 -11.65 -15.10 -2.97
N ARG A 18 -12.91 -14.99 -2.55
CA ARG A 18 -14.05 -14.78 -3.46
C ARG A 18 -13.93 -13.47 -4.24
N ALA A 19 -13.53 -12.38 -3.57
CA ALA A 19 -13.30 -11.10 -4.22
C ALA A 19 -12.19 -11.20 -5.27
N MET A 20 -11.09 -11.90 -4.96
CA MET A 20 -10.00 -12.11 -5.89
C MET A 20 -10.37 -12.97 -7.11
N GLU A 21 -11.22 -13.98 -6.96
CA GLU A 21 -11.75 -14.75 -8.11
C GLU A 21 -12.52 -13.81 -9.08
N ALA A 22 -13.38 -12.94 -8.55
CA ALA A 22 -14.11 -11.97 -9.38
C ALA A 22 -13.16 -10.96 -10.05
N VAL A 23 -12.14 -10.49 -9.34
CA VAL A 23 -11.08 -9.60 -9.86
C VAL A 23 -10.38 -10.25 -11.05
N VAL A 24 -9.88 -11.47 -10.89
CA VAL A 24 -9.12 -12.18 -11.92
C VAL A 24 -10.01 -12.47 -13.14
N GLN A 25 -11.23 -12.97 -12.91
CA GLN A 25 -12.20 -13.28 -14.00
C GLN A 25 -12.56 -12.02 -14.80
N SER A 26 -12.68 -10.87 -14.16
CA SER A 26 -13.01 -9.61 -14.83
C SER A 26 -11.84 -8.92 -15.53
N GLY A 27 -10.62 -9.41 -15.34
CA GLY A 27 -9.38 -8.75 -15.81
C GLY A 27 -8.98 -7.50 -15.01
N GLY A 28 -9.50 -7.36 -13.77
CA GLY A 28 -9.20 -6.26 -12.86
C GLY A 28 -7.97 -6.50 -11.98
N ASN A 29 -7.81 -5.71 -10.94
CA ASN A 29 -6.73 -5.82 -9.95
C ASN A 29 -7.20 -5.44 -8.56
N VAL A 30 -6.40 -5.79 -7.56
CA VAL A 30 -6.58 -5.34 -6.18
C VAL A 30 -5.36 -4.52 -5.76
N LYS A 31 -5.62 -3.41 -5.08
CA LYS A 31 -4.61 -2.59 -4.45
C LYS A 31 -4.84 -2.58 -2.94
N PHE A 32 -3.88 -3.14 -2.19
CA PHE A 32 -3.90 -3.13 -0.74
C PHE A 32 -3.33 -1.83 -0.19
N ASP A 33 -4.02 -1.25 0.75
CA ASP A 33 -3.58 -0.07 1.46
C ASP A 33 -2.83 -0.48 2.75
N LEU A 34 -1.52 -0.67 2.63
CA LEU A 34 -0.63 -1.04 3.73
C LEU A 34 -0.25 0.22 4.52
N LYS A 35 -0.97 0.51 5.61
CA LYS A 35 -0.82 1.76 6.38
C LYS A 35 0.51 1.86 7.13
N ALA A 36 0.94 0.76 7.73
CA ALA A 36 2.22 0.63 8.43
C ALA A 36 2.59 -0.84 8.58
N PHE A 37 3.89 -1.15 8.71
CA PHE A 37 4.41 -2.49 9.01
C PHE A 37 4.45 -2.73 10.52
N ASP A 38 4.89 -1.73 11.31
CA ASP A 38 4.85 -1.79 12.77
C ASP A 38 3.40 -1.83 13.26
N PRO A 39 3.01 -2.85 14.06
CA PRO A 39 1.63 -3.02 14.51
C PRO A 39 1.16 -1.89 15.42
N ASN A 40 2.06 -1.21 16.14
CA ASN A 40 1.69 -0.10 17.03
C ASN A 40 1.42 1.17 16.22
N ILE A 41 2.24 1.44 15.20
CA ILE A 41 2.00 2.54 14.26
C ILE A 41 0.69 2.28 13.51
N HIS A 42 0.49 1.06 13.00
CA HIS A 42 -0.74 0.70 12.31
C HIS A 42 -1.97 0.89 13.22
N LYS A 43 -1.89 0.45 14.48
CA LYS A 43 -2.96 0.62 15.45
C LYS A 43 -3.21 2.11 15.79
N ALA A 44 -2.16 2.92 15.89
CA ALA A 44 -2.31 4.35 16.10
C ALA A 44 -3.05 5.04 14.95
N LEU A 45 -2.81 4.61 13.70
CA LEU A 45 -3.44 5.18 12.51
C LEU A 45 -4.86 4.64 12.24
N THR A 46 -5.16 3.41 12.64
CA THR A 46 -6.38 2.70 12.20
C THR A 46 -7.25 2.15 13.33
N GLY A 47 -6.72 2.05 14.54
CA GLY A 47 -7.37 1.40 15.68
C GLY A 47 -7.21 -0.13 15.72
N LEU A 48 -6.66 -0.76 14.67
CA LEU A 48 -6.53 -2.21 14.51
C LEU A 48 -5.06 -2.64 14.31
N ASP A 49 -4.74 -3.90 14.59
CA ASP A 49 -3.44 -4.45 14.20
C ASP A 49 -3.43 -4.82 12.69
N ASN A 50 -2.23 -5.09 12.16
CA ASN A 50 -2.04 -5.35 10.72
C ASN A 50 -1.84 -6.83 10.36
N LYS A 51 -1.92 -7.75 11.32
CA LYS A 51 -1.61 -9.18 11.08
C LYS A 51 -2.49 -9.82 10.02
N ALA A 52 -3.80 -9.55 10.07
CA ALA A 52 -4.74 -10.07 9.09
C ALA A 52 -4.46 -9.49 7.69
N ILE A 53 -4.13 -8.21 7.62
CA ILE A 53 -3.82 -7.50 6.36
C ILE A 53 -2.59 -8.09 5.68
N LEU A 54 -1.48 -8.23 6.42
CA LEU A 54 -0.23 -8.79 5.90
C LEU A 54 -0.42 -10.25 5.45
N ARG A 55 -1.12 -11.06 6.23
CA ARG A 55 -1.46 -12.44 5.85
C ARG A 55 -2.31 -12.47 4.59
N ASN A 56 -3.39 -11.68 4.52
CA ASN A 56 -4.25 -11.63 3.33
C ASN A 56 -3.48 -11.17 2.08
N PHE A 57 -2.55 -10.24 2.22
CA PHE A 57 -1.67 -9.82 1.13
C PHE A 57 -0.82 -10.99 0.61
N GLN A 58 -0.20 -11.76 1.51
CA GLN A 58 0.57 -12.96 1.16
C GLN A 58 -0.32 -14.03 0.49
N ASP A 59 -1.50 -14.31 1.07
CA ASP A 59 -2.44 -15.30 0.53
C ASP A 59 -2.92 -14.92 -0.88
N VAL A 60 -3.16 -13.63 -1.13
CA VAL A 60 -3.48 -13.11 -2.47
C VAL A 60 -2.31 -13.27 -3.42
N TYR A 61 -1.08 -12.97 -2.99
CA TYR A 61 0.10 -13.19 -3.81
C TYR A 61 0.22 -14.67 -4.21
N TYR A 62 0.27 -15.59 -3.26
CA TYR A 62 0.44 -17.03 -3.54
C TYR A 62 -0.72 -17.64 -4.34
N GLY A 63 -1.94 -17.17 -4.13
CA GLY A 63 -3.12 -17.73 -4.79
C GLY A 63 -3.40 -17.18 -6.19
N PHE A 64 -2.94 -15.94 -6.49
CA PHE A 64 -3.44 -15.23 -7.67
C PHE A 64 -2.39 -14.56 -8.54
N TRP A 65 -1.16 -14.31 -8.07
CA TRP A 65 -0.14 -13.57 -8.81
C TRP A 65 0.14 -14.17 -10.19
N GLU A 66 0.35 -15.47 -10.26
CA GLU A 66 0.68 -16.18 -11.51
C GLU A 66 -0.51 -16.40 -12.45
N ARG A 67 -1.72 -16.05 -12.04
CA ARG A 67 -2.91 -16.24 -12.87
C ARG A 67 -2.99 -15.28 -14.06
N ARG A 68 -2.15 -14.23 -14.05
CA ARG A 68 -2.08 -13.28 -15.16
C ARG A 68 -0.68 -12.68 -15.28
N LYS A 69 -0.10 -12.78 -16.50
CA LYS A 69 1.30 -12.38 -16.75
C LYS A 69 1.47 -10.94 -17.22
N HIS A 70 0.46 -10.32 -17.85
CA HIS A 70 0.63 -9.04 -18.54
C HIS A 70 0.25 -7.81 -17.71
N LEU A 71 -0.60 -7.98 -16.71
CA LEU A 71 -1.03 -6.90 -15.81
C LEU A 71 -1.03 -7.44 -14.37
N PRO A 72 -0.36 -6.80 -13.44
CA PRO A 72 -0.35 -7.22 -12.04
C PRO A 72 -1.77 -7.32 -11.49
N VAL A 73 -2.09 -8.44 -10.83
CA VAL A 73 -3.38 -8.63 -10.15
C VAL A 73 -3.38 -8.01 -8.76
N LEU A 74 -2.18 -7.82 -8.20
CA LEU A 74 -1.93 -7.31 -6.86
C LEU A 74 -1.00 -6.09 -6.93
N ALA A 75 -1.33 -5.06 -6.19
CA ALA A 75 -0.48 -3.89 -5.96
C ALA A 75 -0.62 -3.45 -4.49
N ALA A 76 0.31 -2.64 -4.03
CA ALA A 76 0.26 -2.04 -2.71
C ALA A 76 0.32 -0.51 -2.78
N THR A 77 -0.20 0.14 -1.75
CA THR A 77 -0.08 1.58 -1.55
C THR A 77 0.13 1.90 -0.07
N THR A 78 0.82 3.00 0.21
CA THR A 78 1.03 3.51 1.58
C THR A 78 0.91 5.02 1.57
N LEU A 79 0.11 5.56 2.49
CA LEU A 79 -0.01 6.99 2.73
C LEU A 79 1.13 7.45 3.65
N LEU A 80 1.93 8.40 3.21
CA LEU A 80 3.09 8.93 3.94
C LEU A 80 2.65 9.94 5.00
N VAL A 81 1.98 9.46 6.05
CA VAL A 81 1.51 10.32 7.15
C VAL A 81 2.71 10.87 7.91
N THR A 82 2.83 12.19 7.93
CA THR A 82 3.95 12.89 8.55
C THR A 82 4.01 12.60 10.06
N GLY A 83 5.20 12.22 10.55
CA GLY A 83 5.42 11.86 11.95
C GLY A 83 5.09 10.41 12.31
N TYR A 84 4.46 9.64 11.41
CA TYR A 84 4.12 8.22 11.61
C TYR A 84 4.80 7.29 10.61
N VAL A 85 4.76 7.63 9.32
CA VAL A 85 5.23 6.76 8.24
C VAL A 85 6.41 7.41 7.53
N ASP A 86 7.61 7.11 8.01
CA ASP A 86 8.89 7.58 7.50
C ASP A 86 9.56 6.56 6.56
N GLU A 87 10.80 6.83 6.18
CA GLU A 87 11.59 5.94 5.31
C GLU A 87 11.89 4.58 5.96
N VAL A 88 11.99 4.52 7.29
CA VAL A 88 12.24 3.25 8.00
C VAL A 88 11.02 2.35 7.90
N GLU A 89 9.84 2.93 8.12
CA GLU A 89 8.58 2.21 8.05
C GLU A 89 8.26 1.77 6.61
N VAL A 90 8.47 2.66 5.64
CA VAL A 90 8.34 2.34 4.21
C VAL A 90 9.33 1.25 3.79
N GLY A 91 10.57 1.28 4.33
CA GLY A 91 11.57 0.24 4.08
C GLY A 91 11.09 -1.14 4.50
N LYS A 92 10.52 -1.27 5.70
CA LYS A 92 9.96 -2.55 6.20
C LYS A 92 8.79 -3.05 5.35
N ILE A 93 7.89 -2.15 4.92
CA ILE A 93 6.79 -2.51 4.01
C ILE A 93 7.37 -2.99 2.66
N ALA A 94 8.31 -2.25 2.09
CA ALA A 94 8.92 -2.58 0.81
C ALA A 94 9.71 -3.89 0.87
N GLU A 95 10.44 -4.16 1.96
CA GLU A 95 11.13 -5.42 2.20
C GLU A 95 10.13 -6.60 2.28
N PHE A 96 9.03 -6.43 3.01
CA PHE A 96 7.95 -7.41 3.08
C PHE A 96 7.38 -7.71 1.69
N ILE A 97 7.03 -6.69 0.90
CA ILE A 97 6.50 -6.86 -0.45
C ILE A 97 7.56 -7.52 -1.34
N GLY A 98 8.80 -7.05 -1.29
CA GLY A 98 9.93 -7.55 -2.09
C GLY A 98 10.30 -9.00 -1.76
N SER A 99 10.11 -9.44 -0.51
CA SER A 99 10.30 -10.84 -0.10
C SER A 99 9.33 -11.79 -0.81
N LEU A 100 8.19 -11.30 -1.25
CA LEU A 100 7.24 -12.05 -2.07
C LEU A 100 7.63 -11.94 -3.56
N ASN A 101 7.73 -10.71 -4.07
CA ASN A 101 8.16 -10.45 -5.44
C ASN A 101 8.51 -8.97 -5.63
N GLU A 102 9.73 -8.68 -6.11
CA GLU A 102 10.19 -7.31 -6.38
C GLU A 102 9.44 -6.58 -7.51
N GLU A 103 8.67 -7.31 -8.32
CA GLU A 103 7.85 -6.76 -9.42
C GLU A 103 6.48 -6.25 -8.98
N ILE A 104 6.06 -6.51 -7.74
CA ILE A 104 4.76 -6.02 -7.23
C ILE A 104 4.77 -4.48 -7.24
N PRO A 105 3.81 -3.82 -7.92
CA PRO A 105 3.73 -2.36 -7.94
C PRO A 105 3.44 -1.81 -6.54
N TYR A 106 4.19 -0.79 -6.16
CA TYR A 106 4.05 -0.10 -4.89
C TYR A 106 3.93 1.41 -5.08
N SER A 107 2.88 2.02 -4.54
CA SER A 107 2.62 3.46 -4.64
C SER A 107 2.74 4.13 -3.28
N LEU A 108 3.59 5.15 -3.20
CA LEU A 108 3.72 6.04 -2.05
C LEU A 108 2.82 7.26 -2.29
N LEU A 109 1.87 7.50 -1.40
CA LEU A 109 0.92 8.60 -1.54
C LEU A 109 1.29 9.76 -0.61
N VAL A 110 1.35 10.96 -1.17
CA VAL A 110 1.49 12.18 -0.36
C VAL A 110 0.26 12.33 0.53
N PHE A 111 0.48 12.50 1.83
CA PHE A 111 -0.57 12.79 2.80
C PHE A 111 -0.94 14.27 2.74
N HIS A 112 -2.24 14.55 2.83
CA HIS A 112 -2.80 15.89 3.02
C HIS A 112 -3.59 15.90 4.34
N PRO A 113 -3.46 16.98 5.16
CA PRO A 113 -4.11 17.07 6.48
C PRO A 113 -5.62 17.29 6.34
N ASP A 114 -6.36 16.20 6.47
CA ASP A 114 -7.81 16.20 6.40
C ASP A 114 -8.42 15.57 7.66
N PHE A 115 -9.70 15.82 7.87
CA PHE A 115 -10.55 15.24 8.90
C PHE A 115 -9.94 15.35 10.32
N MET A 116 -9.53 14.24 10.93
CA MET A 116 -9.01 14.20 12.30
C MET A 116 -7.52 14.54 12.42
N MET A 117 -6.80 14.69 11.30
CA MET A 117 -5.35 14.95 11.26
C MET A 117 -5.02 16.33 10.68
N LYS A 118 -5.86 17.33 10.96
CA LYS A 118 -5.70 18.70 10.44
C LYS A 118 -4.49 19.45 11.01
N ASP A 119 -3.96 18.98 12.13
CA ASP A 119 -2.79 19.51 12.84
C ASP A 119 -1.46 19.00 12.27
N LEU A 120 -1.47 18.01 11.40
CA LEU A 120 -0.27 17.51 10.78
C LEU A 120 0.05 18.27 9.48
N PRO A 121 1.34 18.48 9.17
CA PRO A 121 1.72 19.07 7.88
C PRO A 121 1.55 18.06 6.72
N ILE A 122 1.37 18.57 5.51
CA ILE A 122 1.50 17.76 4.29
C ILE A 122 2.88 17.08 4.27
N THR A 123 2.96 15.87 3.71
CA THR A 123 4.23 15.13 3.61
C THR A 123 5.34 15.99 2.99
N PRO A 124 6.45 16.28 3.69
CA PRO A 124 7.57 17.06 3.17
C PRO A 124 8.22 16.39 1.94
N ARG A 125 8.80 17.20 1.04
CA ARG A 125 9.52 16.66 -0.14
C ARG A 125 10.68 15.77 0.26
N THR A 126 11.38 16.11 1.32
CA THR A 126 12.50 15.34 1.87
C THR A 126 12.06 13.96 2.32
N GLN A 127 10.92 13.86 3.01
CA GLN A 127 10.33 12.57 3.43
C GLN A 127 9.92 11.74 2.20
N VAL A 128 9.24 12.33 1.22
CA VAL A 128 8.87 11.62 -0.02
C VAL A 128 10.11 11.06 -0.73
N ALA A 129 11.17 11.87 -0.85
CA ALA A 129 12.41 11.45 -1.52
C ALA A 129 13.14 10.33 -0.73
N ALA A 130 13.19 10.43 0.60
CA ALA A 130 13.79 9.41 1.46
C ALA A 130 13.00 8.08 1.37
N CYS A 131 11.68 8.14 1.49
CA CYS A 131 10.80 6.96 1.35
C CYS A 131 10.91 6.31 -0.03
N LEU A 132 10.93 7.11 -1.11
CA LEU A 132 11.07 6.59 -2.47
C LEU A 132 12.42 5.89 -2.67
N LYS A 133 13.51 6.50 -2.16
CA LYS A 133 14.85 5.91 -2.21
C LYS A 133 14.92 4.60 -1.47
N GLU A 134 14.32 4.53 -0.29
CA GLU A 134 14.31 3.32 0.54
C GLU A 134 13.50 2.20 -0.10
N ALA A 135 12.28 2.48 -0.57
CA ALA A 135 11.43 1.49 -1.22
C ALA A 135 12.08 0.89 -2.48
N LYS A 136 12.79 1.69 -3.26
CA LYS A 136 13.53 1.24 -4.48
C LYS A 136 14.70 0.31 -4.21
N LYS A 137 15.12 0.12 -2.98
CA LYS A 137 16.13 -0.90 -2.64
C LYS A 137 15.54 -2.32 -2.71
N HIS A 138 14.23 -2.46 -2.53
CA HIS A 138 13.52 -3.73 -2.42
C HIS A 138 12.60 -4.01 -3.60
N LEU A 139 12.14 -2.97 -4.31
CA LEU A 139 11.10 -3.07 -5.33
C LEU A 139 11.49 -2.33 -6.61
N LYS A 140 11.16 -2.92 -7.77
CA LYS A 140 11.42 -2.34 -9.09
C LYS A 140 10.38 -1.31 -9.52
N ASN A 141 9.11 -1.51 -9.14
CA ASN A 141 7.98 -0.73 -9.61
C ASN A 141 7.43 0.17 -8.49
N VAL A 142 8.18 1.23 -8.13
CA VAL A 142 7.77 2.19 -7.08
C VAL A 142 7.39 3.52 -7.70
N HIS A 143 6.20 4.03 -7.36
CA HIS A 143 5.64 5.29 -7.84
C HIS A 143 5.25 6.20 -6.68
N VAL A 144 5.21 7.52 -6.95
CA VAL A 144 4.69 8.52 -6.00
C VAL A 144 3.40 9.10 -6.57
N GLY A 145 2.32 9.02 -5.81
CA GLY A 145 1.01 9.58 -6.15
C GLY A 145 0.64 10.80 -5.31
N ASN A 146 -0.47 11.43 -5.66
CA ASN A 146 -1.04 12.60 -4.97
C ASN A 146 -0.13 13.84 -4.98
N LEU A 147 0.83 13.93 -5.91
CA LEU A 147 1.77 15.07 -5.98
C LEU A 147 1.04 16.42 -6.19
N HIS A 148 -0.14 16.42 -6.81
CA HIS A 148 -0.96 17.62 -7.01
C HIS A 148 -1.42 18.26 -5.69
N LEU A 149 -1.60 17.48 -4.62
CA LEU A 149 -1.99 18.00 -3.31
C LEU A 149 -0.96 18.98 -2.71
N ARG A 150 0.27 18.93 -3.21
CA ARG A 150 1.35 19.81 -2.76
C ARG A 150 1.31 21.18 -3.43
N LEU A 151 0.53 21.36 -4.49
CA LEU A 151 0.37 22.64 -5.21
C LEU A 151 -0.55 23.61 -4.46
N TYR A 152 -1.28 23.13 -3.47
CA TYR A 152 -2.21 23.92 -2.66
C TYR A 152 -1.61 24.50 -1.37
N GLN A 153 -0.29 24.39 -1.19
CA GLN A 153 0.45 25.12 -0.15
C GLN A 153 0.95 26.45 -0.74
N SER A 154 0.13 27.47 -0.70
CA SER A 154 0.52 28.89 -0.80
C SER A 154 0.75 29.45 0.59
#